data_ba5cfd670189073d40fd8de3c6778a12
#
_entry.id   ba5cfd670189073d40fd8de3c6778a12
#
_cell.length_a   1.000
_cell.length_b   1.000
_cell.length_c   1.000
_cell.angle_alpha   90.00
_cell.angle_beta   90.00
_cell.angle_gamma   90.00
#
_symmetry.space_group_name_H-M   'P 1'
#
loop_
_entity.id
_entity.type
_entity.pdbx_description
1 polymer ?
#
loop_
_entity_poly.entity_id
_entity_poly.type
_entity_poly.pdbx_seq_one_letter_code
_entity_poly.pdbx_strand_id
1 'polypeptide(L)'
;RIPTEIFYLLVENDYVSMQFLSLQLDVSINTIQRDMVDLEKKLEEYDLMLVKQRHKGLLLKGNDNAKRKAIFRYVICSIQYIKRLTDDIYDFDGQYGYSLKIKIMNILKEKFVLITPNQLECILNHCRVMIYCTNYAIGFQFEKLDDLKYTEIAKKIIQVLTDYTSISFPIYEVDYLSTQISLIFK
;
A
#
# COMPACT_ATOMS: atom_id res chain seq x y z
N ARG A 1 -6.43 -14.39 -7.15
CA ARG A 1 -6.03 -14.57 -5.74
C ARG A 1 -4.53 -14.85 -5.64
N ILE A 2 -4.04 -15.97 -6.15
CA ILE A 2 -2.62 -16.38 -6.03
C ILE A 2 -1.63 -15.36 -6.60
N PRO A 3 -1.84 -14.70 -7.76
CA PRO A 3 -0.94 -13.64 -8.23
C PRO A 3 -0.76 -12.48 -7.24
N THR A 4 -1.81 -12.11 -6.52
CA THR A 4 -1.75 -11.06 -5.49
C THR A 4 -0.92 -11.51 -4.28
N GLU A 5 -1.08 -12.75 -3.87
CA GLU A 5 -0.32 -13.35 -2.77
C GLU A 5 1.17 -13.45 -3.11
N ILE A 6 1.50 -13.86 -4.34
CA ILE A 6 2.88 -13.91 -4.84
C ILE A 6 3.47 -12.50 -4.86
N PHE A 7 2.74 -11.52 -5.40
CA PHE A 7 3.19 -10.13 -5.44
C PHE A 7 3.54 -9.62 -4.05
N TYR A 8 2.67 -9.86 -3.07
CA TYR A 8 2.86 -9.48 -1.69
C TYR A 8 4.16 -10.06 -1.11
N LEU A 9 4.36 -11.37 -1.23
CA LEU A 9 5.57 -12.02 -0.74
C LEU A 9 6.85 -11.53 -1.44
N LEU A 10 6.74 -11.13 -2.71
CA LEU A 10 7.86 -10.56 -3.47
C LEU A 10 8.21 -9.14 -3.03
N VAL A 11 7.20 -8.35 -2.62
CA VAL A 11 7.43 -6.98 -2.14
C VAL A 11 8.10 -6.97 -0.77
N GLU A 12 7.76 -7.93 0.09
CA GLU A 12 8.27 -8.02 1.46
C GLU A 12 9.71 -8.52 1.58
N ASN A 13 10.20 -9.21 0.56
CA ASN A 13 11.47 -9.91 0.62
C ASN A 13 12.43 -9.47 -0.49
N ASP A 14 13.72 -9.43 -0.21
CA ASP A 14 14.75 -9.16 -1.22
C ASP A 14 14.81 -10.27 -2.27
N TYR A 15 14.77 -11.53 -1.83
CA TYR A 15 14.80 -12.71 -2.69
C TYR A 15 13.82 -13.77 -2.19
N VAL A 16 13.06 -14.35 -3.11
CA VAL A 16 12.05 -15.36 -2.81
C VAL A 16 12.25 -16.59 -3.68
N SER A 17 12.39 -17.78 -3.08
CA SER A 17 12.47 -19.02 -3.84
C SER A 17 11.08 -19.55 -4.22
N MET A 18 11.01 -20.32 -5.31
CA MET A 18 9.77 -20.98 -5.73
C MET A 18 9.26 -21.96 -4.67
N GLN A 19 10.18 -22.63 -3.95
CA GLN A 19 9.83 -23.51 -2.83
C GLN A 19 9.23 -22.74 -1.68
N PHE A 20 9.77 -21.57 -1.33
CA PHE A 20 9.20 -20.71 -0.30
C PHE A 20 7.78 -20.28 -0.66
N LEU A 21 7.55 -19.79 -1.88
CA LEU A 21 6.21 -19.43 -2.36
C LEU A 21 5.24 -20.61 -2.31
N SER A 22 5.69 -21.79 -2.75
CA SER A 22 4.90 -23.02 -2.73
C SER A 22 4.47 -23.41 -1.31
N LEU A 23 5.38 -23.32 -0.35
CA LEU A 23 5.11 -23.60 1.06
C LEU A 23 4.17 -22.57 1.69
N GLN A 24 4.43 -21.28 1.47
CA GLN A 24 3.62 -20.20 2.06
C GLN A 24 2.17 -20.19 1.55
N LEU A 25 1.98 -20.55 0.29
CA LEU A 25 0.68 -20.50 -0.37
C LEU A 25 -0.05 -21.86 -0.39
N ASP A 26 0.58 -22.90 0.13
CA ASP A 26 0.08 -24.27 0.13
C ASP A 26 -0.38 -24.72 -1.27
N VAL A 27 0.48 -24.49 -2.28
CA VAL A 27 0.22 -24.85 -3.66
C VAL A 27 1.45 -25.48 -4.32
N SER A 28 1.26 -26.22 -5.41
CA SER A 28 2.38 -26.82 -6.15
C SER A 28 3.27 -25.75 -6.83
N ILE A 29 4.55 -26.06 -7.02
CA ILE A 29 5.48 -25.21 -7.78
C ILE A 29 4.95 -24.96 -9.20
N ASN A 30 4.30 -25.94 -9.83
CA ASN A 30 3.71 -25.77 -11.16
C ASN A 30 2.57 -24.73 -11.15
N THR A 31 1.78 -24.68 -10.07
CA THR A 31 0.76 -23.63 -9.89
C THR A 31 1.41 -22.26 -9.80
N ILE A 32 2.48 -22.11 -8.98
CA ILE A 32 3.24 -20.86 -8.87
C ILE A 32 3.78 -20.46 -10.25
N GLN A 33 4.42 -21.38 -10.99
CA GLN A 33 4.98 -21.06 -12.31
C GLN A 33 3.95 -20.52 -13.30
N ARG A 34 2.74 -21.12 -13.30
CA ARG A 34 1.64 -20.65 -14.15
C ARG A 34 1.17 -19.25 -13.76
N ASP A 35 0.97 -19.02 -12.46
CA ASP A 35 0.47 -17.76 -11.96
C ASP A 35 1.50 -16.63 -12.06
N MET A 36 2.79 -16.97 -12.07
CA MET A 36 3.89 -16.04 -12.33
C MET A 36 3.82 -15.43 -13.74
N VAL A 37 3.37 -16.16 -14.75
CA VAL A 37 3.22 -15.62 -16.11
C VAL A 37 2.18 -14.49 -16.15
N ASP A 38 1.07 -14.69 -15.45
CA ASP A 38 0.03 -13.65 -15.36
C ASP A 38 0.48 -12.47 -14.48
N LEU A 39 1.25 -12.75 -13.44
CA LEU A 39 1.83 -11.70 -12.59
C LEU A 39 2.84 -10.85 -13.36
N GLU A 40 3.78 -11.46 -14.11
CA GLU A 40 4.78 -10.73 -14.90
C GLU A 40 4.12 -9.70 -15.84
N LYS A 41 3.08 -10.09 -16.57
CA LYS A 41 2.31 -9.18 -17.45
C LYS A 41 1.70 -7.99 -16.68
N LYS A 42 1.20 -8.23 -15.49
CA LYS A 42 0.61 -7.19 -14.67
C LYS A 42 1.65 -6.27 -14.05
N LEU A 43 2.82 -6.79 -13.70
CA LEU A 43 3.93 -5.99 -13.18
C LEU A 43 4.45 -4.98 -14.20
N GLU A 44 4.46 -5.35 -15.50
CA GLU A 44 4.84 -4.45 -16.60
C GLU A 44 3.96 -3.18 -16.65
N GLU A 45 2.67 -3.28 -16.30
CA GLU A 45 1.76 -2.12 -16.24
C GLU A 45 2.19 -1.06 -15.20
N TYR A 46 3.06 -1.43 -14.27
CA TYR A 46 3.57 -0.58 -13.19
C TYR A 46 5.07 -0.29 -13.30
N ASP A 47 5.72 -0.59 -14.44
CA ASP A 47 7.17 -0.50 -14.58
C ASP A 47 7.92 -1.33 -13.53
N LEU A 48 7.33 -2.46 -13.11
CA LEU A 48 7.93 -3.44 -12.23
C LEU A 48 8.37 -4.67 -13.01
N MET A 49 9.47 -5.24 -12.62
CA MET A 49 10.11 -6.37 -13.30
C MET A 49 10.44 -7.49 -12.32
N LEU A 50 10.16 -8.73 -12.71
CA LEU A 50 10.60 -9.90 -11.98
C LEU A 50 11.92 -10.41 -12.52
N VAL A 51 12.93 -10.44 -11.67
CA VAL A 51 14.27 -10.93 -12.01
C VAL A 51 14.51 -12.30 -11.38
N LYS A 52 14.88 -13.26 -12.20
CA LYS A 52 15.27 -14.62 -11.77
C LYS A 52 16.79 -14.67 -11.60
N GLN A 53 17.26 -14.92 -10.39
CA GLN A 53 18.67 -15.04 -10.11
C GLN A 53 18.99 -16.46 -9.65
N ARG A 54 19.96 -17.08 -10.37
CA ARG A 54 20.39 -18.45 -10.07
C ARG A 54 20.87 -18.55 -8.62
N HIS A 55 20.41 -19.57 -7.89
CA HIS A 55 20.71 -19.87 -6.48
C HIS A 55 20.19 -18.86 -5.45
N LYS A 56 19.59 -17.73 -5.86
CA LYS A 56 18.97 -16.77 -4.93
C LYS A 56 17.43 -16.77 -4.99
N GLY A 57 16.88 -17.02 -6.18
CA GLY A 57 15.43 -17.01 -6.40
C GLY A 57 14.96 -15.83 -7.23
N LEU A 58 13.78 -15.34 -6.88
CA LEU A 58 13.06 -14.26 -7.55
C LEU A 58 13.26 -12.95 -6.80
N LEU A 59 13.40 -11.86 -7.53
CA LEU A 59 13.52 -10.51 -6.99
C LEU A 59 12.58 -9.58 -7.76
N LEU A 60 11.76 -8.81 -7.05
CA LEU A 60 10.94 -7.75 -7.63
C LEU A 60 11.79 -6.47 -7.77
N LYS A 61 12.06 -6.06 -9.01
CA LYS A 61 12.76 -4.82 -9.34
C LYS A 61 11.80 -3.73 -9.82
N GLY A 62 12.09 -2.51 -9.42
CA GLY A 62 11.38 -1.29 -9.79
C GLY A 62 11.63 -0.20 -8.76
N ASN A 63 11.26 1.03 -9.09
CA ASN A 63 11.35 2.12 -8.12
C ASN A 63 10.23 2.03 -7.07
N ASP A 64 10.42 2.69 -5.93
CA ASP A 64 9.48 2.61 -4.83
C ASP A 64 8.11 3.21 -5.16
N ASN A 65 8.02 4.22 -6.02
CA ASN A 65 6.75 4.76 -6.48
C ASN A 65 5.95 3.75 -7.30
N ALA A 66 6.62 2.98 -8.15
CA ALA A 66 6.00 1.88 -8.91
C ALA A 66 5.49 0.78 -7.96
N LYS A 67 6.29 0.40 -6.97
CA LYS A 67 5.88 -0.56 -5.93
C LYS A 67 4.65 -0.04 -5.17
N ARG A 68 4.63 1.23 -4.74
CA ARG A 68 3.49 1.84 -4.04
C ARG A 68 2.21 1.82 -4.87
N LYS A 69 2.29 2.15 -6.17
CA LYS A 69 1.13 2.07 -7.08
C LYS A 69 0.58 0.65 -7.17
N ALA A 70 1.47 -0.33 -7.31
CA ALA A 70 1.08 -1.73 -7.38
C ALA A 70 0.50 -2.22 -6.03
N ILE A 71 1.08 -1.83 -4.89
CA ILE A 71 0.55 -2.12 -3.55
C ILE A 71 -0.86 -1.55 -3.41
N PHE A 72 -1.08 -0.30 -3.76
CA PHE A 72 -2.40 0.30 -3.73
C PHE A 72 -3.42 -0.52 -4.54
N ARG A 73 -3.05 -0.94 -5.74
CA ARG A 73 -3.95 -1.68 -6.62
C ARG A 73 -4.15 -3.14 -6.20
N TYR A 74 -3.07 -3.85 -5.88
CA TYR A 74 -3.12 -5.29 -5.64
C TYR A 74 -3.40 -5.66 -4.19
N VAL A 75 -2.79 -4.95 -3.26
CA VAL A 75 -2.90 -5.27 -1.84
C VAL A 75 -4.16 -4.63 -1.26
N ILE A 76 -4.41 -3.36 -1.57
CA ILE A 76 -5.42 -2.56 -0.89
C ILE A 76 -6.78 -2.60 -1.56
N CYS A 77 -6.84 -2.69 -2.89
CA CYS A 77 -8.12 -2.82 -3.60
C CYS A 77 -8.68 -4.25 -3.64
N SER A 78 -7.92 -5.26 -3.24
CA SER A 78 -8.45 -6.62 -3.08
C SER A 78 -8.90 -6.87 -1.63
N ILE A 79 -10.02 -6.27 -1.28
CA ILE A 79 -10.63 -6.17 0.06
C ILE A 79 -10.63 -7.48 0.88
N GLN A 80 -10.68 -8.65 0.26
CA GLN A 80 -10.66 -9.92 0.97
C GLN A 80 -9.29 -10.33 1.52
N TYR A 81 -8.21 -9.74 1.01
CA TYR A 81 -6.85 -10.15 1.36
C TYR A 81 -6.22 -9.27 2.45
N ILE A 82 -6.55 -8.00 2.43
CA ILE A 82 -6.09 -7.01 3.42
C ILE A 82 -6.59 -7.35 4.82
N LYS A 83 -7.79 -7.91 4.94
CA LYS A 83 -8.29 -8.38 6.24
C LYS A 83 -7.31 -9.30 6.96
N ARG A 84 -6.54 -10.12 6.25
CA ARG A 84 -5.56 -11.01 6.88
C ARG A 84 -4.22 -10.35 7.20
N LEU A 85 -3.88 -9.24 6.52
CA LEU A 85 -2.56 -8.62 6.63
C LEU A 85 -2.51 -7.39 7.50
N THR A 86 -3.64 -6.68 7.64
CA THR A 86 -3.74 -5.50 8.50
C THR A 86 -4.60 -5.74 9.73
N ASP A 87 -5.55 -6.67 9.68
CA ASP A 87 -6.43 -6.99 10.82
C ASP A 87 -5.68 -7.65 11.99
N ASP A 88 -4.57 -8.37 11.72
CA ASP A 88 -3.72 -8.90 12.78
C ASP A 88 -2.88 -7.82 13.48
N ILE A 89 -2.73 -6.63 12.87
CA ILE A 89 -1.93 -5.54 13.42
C ILE A 89 -2.79 -4.31 13.74
N TYR A 90 -3.76 -3.97 12.87
CA TYR A 90 -4.59 -2.76 13.03
C TYR A 90 -6.02 -3.06 12.56
N ASP A 91 -6.95 -3.08 13.51
CA ASP A 91 -8.38 -3.31 13.28
C ASP A 91 -9.05 -2.09 12.60
N PHE A 92 -8.75 -1.91 11.29
CA PHE A 92 -9.33 -0.81 10.50
C PHE A 92 -10.85 -0.93 10.30
N ASP A 93 -11.41 -2.14 10.40
CA ASP A 93 -12.84 -2.40 10.20
C ASP A 93 -13.62 -2.61 11.51
N GLY A 94 -12.94 -2.77 12.65
CA GLY A 94 -13.54 -2.89 13.96
C GLY A 94 -13.85 -1.56 14.63
N GLN A 95 -14.17 -1.62 15.91
CA GLN A 95 -14.55 -0.46 16.72
C GLN A 95 -13.50 0.67 16.71
N TYR A 96 -12.23 0.31 16.77
CA TYR A 96 -11.13 1.28 16.74
C TYR A 96 -10.95 1.91 15.36
N GLY A 97 -11.11 1.15 14.28
CA GLY A 97 -11.06 1.64 12.91
C GLY A 97 -12.20 2.59 12.60
N TYR A 98 -13.39 2.37 13.17
CA TYR A 98 -14.50 3.32 13.06
C TYR A 98 -14.17 4.68 13.69
N SER A 99 -13.53 4.69 14.85
CA SER A 99 -13.03 5.92 15.49
C SER A 99 -12.01 6.65 14.63
N LEU A 100 -11.07 5.92 14.01
CA LEU A 100 -10.09 6.48 13.08
C LEU A 100 -10.76 7.10 11.85
N LYS A 101 -11.72 6.40 11.23
CA LYS A 101 -12.51 6.93 10.09
C LYS A 101 -13.19 8.25 10.43
N ILE A 102 -13.81 8.35 11.61
CA ILE A 102 -14.48 9.59 12.07
C ILE A 102 -13.46 10.72 12.25
N LYS A 103 -12.31 10.46 12.88
CA LYS A 103 -11.27 11.48 13.08
C LYS A 103 -10.75 12.01 11.74
N ILE A 104 -10.42 11.12 10.79
CA ILE A 104 -9.96 11.50 9.46
C ILE A 104 -11.05 12.29 8.71
N MET A 105 -12.30 11.84 8.76
CA MET A 105 -13.42 12.55 8.15
C MET A 105 -13.58 13.97 8.71
N ASN A 106 -13.45 14.15 10.02
CA ASN A 106 -13.55 15.46 10.65
C ASN A 106 -12.42 16.41 10.22
N ILE A 107 -11.20 15.90 10.12
CA ILE A 107 -10.05 16.66 9.59
C ILE A 107 -10.32 17.10 8.13
N LEU A 108 -10.80 16.19 7.29
CA LEU A 108 -11.13 16.53 5.91
C LEU A 108 -12.25 17.58 5.80
N LYS A 109 -13.25 17.54 6.68
CA LYS A 109 -14.34 18.51 6.74
C LYS A 109 -13.89 19.95 7.10
N GLU A 110 -12.71 20.15 7.65
CA GLU A 110 -12.16 21.49 7.85
C GLU A 110 -11.93 22.24 6.52
N LYS A 111 -11.76 21.51 5.41
CA LYS A 111 -11.44 22.06 4.09
C LYS A 111 -12.49 21.78 3.03
N PHE A 112 -13.17 20.65 3.14
CA PHE A 112 -14.11 20.16 2.14
C PHE A 112 -15.53 20.15 2.69
N VAL A 113 -16.45 20.84 2.01
CA VAL A 113 -17.86 20.94 2.43
C VAL A 113 -18.58 19.60 2.29
N LEU A 114 -18.27 18.86 1.22
CA LEU A 114 -18.84 17.54 0.93
C LEU A 114 -17.72 16.52 0.74
N ILE A 115 -17.87 15.37 1.35
CA ILE A 115 -16.98 14.22 1.23
C ILE A 115 -17.85 13.00 0.95
N THR A 116 -17.66 12.39 -0.21
CA THR A 116 -18.37 11.16 -0.54
C THR A 116 -17.73 9.97 0.19
N PRO A 117 -18.51 8.89 0.44
CA PRO A 117 -17.96 7.67 1.03
C PRO A 117 -16.77 7.10 0.24
N ASN A 118 -16.82 7.17 -1.10
CA ASN A 118 -15.73 6.69 -1.96
C ASN A 118 -14.45 7.53 -1.81
N GLN A 119 -14.56 8.85 -1.68
CA GLN A 119 -13.41 9.72 -1.43
C GLN A 119 -12.77 9.42 -0.07
N LEU A 120 -13.58 9.27 0.97
CA LEU A 120 -13.07 8.89 2.29
C LEU A 120 -12.37 7.53 2.25
N GLU A 121 -12.99 6.52 1.64
CA GLU A 121 -12.37 5.18 1.53
C GLU A 121 -11.07 5.21 0.71
N CYS A 122 -11.00 6.03 -0.33
CA CYS A 122 -9.78 6.22 -1.10
C CYS A 122 -8.65 6.81 -0.22
N ILE A 123 -8.92 7.82 0.62
CA ILE A 123 -7.96 8.36 1.58
C ILE A 123 -7.53 7.29 2.59
N LEU A 124 -8.47 6.53 3.14
CA LEU A 124 -8.15 5.44 4.07
C LEU A 124 -7.26 4.38 3.42
N ASN A 125 -7.48 4.07 2.15
CA ASN A 125 -6.63 3.15 1.40
C ASN A 125 -5.20 3.70 1.23
N HIS A 126 -5.04 5.01 0.99
CA HIS A 126 -3.71 5.62 0.99
C HIS A 126 -3.05 5.59 2.38
N CYS A 127 -3.81 5.76 3.45
CA CYS A 127 -3.31 5.57 4.81
C CYS A 127 -2.80 4.12 5.04
N ARG A 128 -3.53 3.11 4.56
CA ARG A 128 -3.08 1.70 4.62
C ARG A 128 -1.78 1.49 3.83
N VAL A 129 -1.66 2.07 2.62
CA VAL A 129 -0.41 2.03 1.83
C VAL A 129 0.76 2.64 2.62
N MET A 130 0.55 3.78 3.26
CA MET A 130 1.59 4.45 4.06
C MET A 130 2.06 3.57 5.21
N ILE A 131 1.14 2.97 5.96
CA ILE A 131 1.45 2.04 7.05
C ILE A 131 2.26 0.85 6.52
N TYR A 132 1.78 0.22 5.46
CA TYR A 132 2.44 -0.91 4.83
C TYR A 132 3.85 -0.54 4.35
N CYS A 133 3.97 0.52 3.55
CA CYS A 133 5.25 0.94 2.99
C CYS A 133 6.25 1.37 4.07
N THR A 134 5.80 1.99 5.16
CA THR A 134 6.68 2.33 6.29
C THR A 134 7.21 1.09 6.99
N ASN A 135 6.37 0.08 7.20
CA ASN A 135 6.77 -1.19 7.84
C ASN A 135 7.81 -1.97 6.99
N TYR A 136 7.72 -1.88 5.67
CA TYR A 136 8.64 -2.59 4.75
C TYR A 136 9.71 -1.68 4.13
N ALA A 137 9.91 -0.49 4.68
CA ALA A 137 10.91 0.49 4.22
C ALA A 137 10.83 0.82 2.72
N ILE A 138 9.62 0.82 2.16
CA ILE A 138 9.37 1.23 0.77
C ILE A 138 9.21 2.74 0.75
N GLY A 139 10.20 3.43 0.20
CA GLY A 139 10.25 4.89 0.15
C GLY A 139 9.21 5.53 -0.77
N PHE A 140 9.25 6.84 -0.83
CA PHE A 140 8.53 7.65 -1.78
C PHE A 140 9.45 8.73 -2.31
N GLN A 141 9.67 8.74 -3.61
CA GLN A 141 10.39 9.81 -4.28
C GLN A 141 9.39 10.70 -4.99
N PHE A 142 9.47 11.95 -4.69
CA PHE A 142 8.56 12.96 -5.20
C PHE A 142 9.31 13.93 -6.11
N GLU A 143 8.82 14.12 -7.33
CA GLU A 143 9.16 15.29 -8.10
C GLU A 143 8.42 16.48 -7.46
N LYS A 144 9.17 17.40 -6.85
CA LYS A 144 8.66 18.50 -6.05
C LYS A 144 7.56 19.26 -6.79
N LEU A 145 6.31 19.06 -6.42
CA LEU A 145 5.22 19.95 -6.81
C LEU A 145 5.34 21.22 -5.95
N ASP A 146 5.44 22.37 -6.62
CA ASP A 146 5.70 23.66 -5.95
C ASP A 146 4.57 24.13 -5.03
N ASP A 147 3.39 23.48 -5.03
CA ASP A 147 2.26 23.84 -4.18
C ASP A 147 1.52 22.64 -3.61
N LEU A 148 1.95 22.20 -2.45
CA LEU A 148 1.25 21.16 -1.68
C LEU A 148 0.10 21.78 -0.87
N LYS A 149 -0.98 22.10 -1.55
CA LYS A 149 -2.18 22.78 -1.02
C LYS A 149 -2.76 22.15 0.25
N TYR A 150 -2.55 20.85 0.46
CA TYR A 150 -3.18 20.09 1.56
C TYR A 150 -2.17 19.56 2.59
N THR A 151 -0.98 20.14 2.68
CA THR A 151 0.09 19.70 3.59
C THR A 151 -0.38 19.70 5.06
N GLU A 152 -1.09 20.73 5.51
CA GLU A 152 -1.55 20.81 6.90
C GLU A 152 -2.61 19.75 7.22
N ILE A 153 -3.49 19.44 6.28
CA ILE A 153 -4.46 18.32 6.42
C ILE A 153 -3.71 17.00 6.47
N ALA A 154 -2.75 16.78 5.59
CA ALA A 154 -1.94 15.55 5.56
C ALA A 154 -1.18 15.37 6.89
N LYS A 155 -0.57 16.41 7.45
CA LYS A 155 0.09 16.37 8.77
C LYS A 155 -0.87 15.95 9.88
N LYS A 156 -2.08 16.52 9.93
CA LYS A 156 -3.09 16.17 10.94
C LYS A 156 -3.51 14.71 10.82
N ILE A 157 -3.72 14.21 9.59
CA ILE A 157 -4.08 12.81 9.36
C ILE A 157 -2.93 11.90 9.79
N ILE A 158 -1.68 12.21 9.43
CA ILE A 158 -0.51 11.43 9.82
C ILE A 158 -0.34 11.41 11.34
N GLN A 159 -0.59 12.52 12.05
CA GLN A 159 -0.57 12.53 13.51
C GLN A 159 -1.61 11.55 14.10
N VAL A 160 -2.84 11.57 13.58
CA VAL A 160 -3.88 10.62 14.01
C VAL A 160 -3.48 9.17 13.71
N LEU A 161 -2.83 8.89 12.56
CA LEU A 161 -2.30 7.56 12.24
C LEU A 161 -1.17 7.16 13.18
N THR A 162 -0.25 8.07 13.48
CA THR A 162 0.85 7.84 14.45
C THR A 162 0.29 7.48 15.82
N ASP A 163 -0.70 8.24 16.30
CA ASP A 163 -1.36 7.98 17.60
C ASP A 163 -2.09 6.63 17.61
N TYR A 164 -2.63 6.23 16.46
CA TYR A 164 -3.38 4.98 16.33
C TYR A 164 -2.47 3.76 16.19
N THR A 165 -1.38 3.86 15.41
CA THR A 165 -0.52 2.73 15.06
C THR A 165 0.77 2.66 15.86
N SER A 166 1.16 3.75 16.54
CA SER A 166 2.48 3.95 17.14
C SER A 166 3.65 3.90 16.11
N ILE A 167 3.34 4.02 14.81
CA ILE A 167 4.34 4.09 13.74
C ILE A 167 4.81 5.54 13.58
N SER A 168 6.14 5.72 13.49
CA SER A 168 6.75 7.00 13.10
C SER A 168 6.85 7.07 11.58
N PHE A 169 6.05 7.92 10.95
CA PHE A 169 6.05 8.08 9.51
C PHE A 169 7.16 9.03 9.06
N PRO A 170 7.92 8.69 7.99
CA PRO A 170 8.89 9.58 7.38
C PRO A 170 8.24 10.85 6.83
N ILE A 171 9.00 11.96 6.78
CA ILE A 171 8.48 13.28 6.35
C ILE A 171 7.89 13.25 4.93
N TYR A 172 8.41 12.45 4.03
CA TYR A 172 7.89 12.32 2.67
C TYR A 172 6.47 11.74 2.59
N GLU A 173 5.96 11.11 3.66
CA GLU A 173 4.57 10.64 3.70
C GLU A 173 3.58 11.80 3.78
N VAL A 174 3.99 12.95 4.33
CA VAL A 174 3.19 14.17 4.28
C VAL A 174 2.97 14.62 2.84
N ASP A 175 4.06 14.65 2.05
CA ASP A 175 4.02 15.03 0.64
C ASP A 175 3.20 14.02 -0.19
N TYR A 176 3.40 12.73 0.07
CA TYR A 176 2.60 11.67 -0.54
C TYR A 176 1.10 11.88 -0.29
N LEU A 177 0.69 11.98 0.98
CA LEU A 177 -0.72 12.09 1.33
C LEU A 177 -1.34 13.40 0.83
N SER A 178 -0.61 14.53 0.93
CA SER A 178 -1.05 15.82 0.40
C SER A 178 -1.33 15.75 -1.10
N THR A 179 -0.47 15.06 -1.85
CA THR A 179 -0.65 14.82 -3.28
C THR A 179 -1.91 13.98 -3.56
N GLN A 180 -2.10 12.88 -2.82
CA GLN A 180 -3.28 12.03 -3.02
C GLN A 180 -4.57 12.78 -2.70
N ILE A 181 -4.61 13.57 -1.62
CA ILE A 181 -5.75 14.43 -1.29
C ILE A 181 -6.04 15.40 -2.45
N SER A 182 -5.01 16.03 -3.01
CA SER A 182 -5.16 16.93 -4.16
C SER A 182 -5.74 16.24 -5.39
N LEU A 183 -5.41 14.99 -5.63
CA LEU A 183 -5.94 14.20 -6.75
C LEU A 183 -7.39 13.75 -6.55
N ILE A 184 -7.76 13.42 -5.32
CA ILE A 184 -9.10 12.91 -4.96
C ILE A 184 -10.15 14.04 -4.94
N PHE A 185 -9.74 15.26 -4.57
CA PHE A 185 -10.63 16.41 -4.41
C PHE A 185 -10.47 17.46 -5.53
N LYS A 186 -9.99 17.04 -6.69
CA LYS A 186 -10.05 17.84 -7.92
C LYS A 186 -11.48 17.85 -8.44
#